data_09564df69868414132010c6a7b67cf0c
#
_entry.id   09564df69868414132010c6a7b67cf0c
#
_cell.length_a   1.000
_cell.length_b   1.000
_cell.length_c   1.000
_cell.angle_alpha   90.00
_cell.angle_beta   90.00
_cell.angle_gamma   90.00
#
_symmetry.space_group_name_H-M   'P 1'
#
loop_
_entity.id
_entity.type
_entity.pdbx_description
1 polymer ?
#
loop_
_entity_poly.entity_id
_entity_poly.type
_entity_poly.pdbx_seq_one_letter_code
_entity_poly.pdbx_strand_id
1 'polypeptide(L)'
;EYAANLGVDVGELLVAQPDTGEQGLEICEMLVRSGAVDVVVVDSVAALVPKAEIQGEMGDSHVGLHARLMSQALRKLAGAINKSKVSVIFINQLREKVGIMFGNPEVTTGGRALKFYATMRMDVRRIESIKSGDQIVGNRTRVKIVKNKVAPPFKQAEFDIMYGRGISREGDTLDCAVERKIVDKAGAWYSFEGNRIGQGRENVKRYLSENPEVLNRIESLLMESIRPAKKEDVQVEADGFASENPEDFLPQIDPETGEIIE
;
A
#
# COMPACT_ATOMS: atom_id res chain seq x y z
N GLU A 1 6.05 17.44 -18.32
CA GLU A 1 5.95 18.54 -17.34
C GLU A 1 5.37 18.04 -16.01
N TYR A 2 4.15 17.45 -15.97
CA TYR A 2 3.51 16.96 -14.74
C TYR A 2 4.36 15.90 -14.00
N ALA A 3 4.92 14.93 -14.71
CA ALA A 3 5.78 13.90 -14.13
C ALA A 3 7.06 14.50 -13.52
N ALA A 4 7.68 15.47 -14.19
CA ALA A 4 8.85 16.19 -13.67
C ALA A 4 8.53 16.96 -12.38
N ASN A 5 7.35 17.58 -12.28
CA ASN A 5 6.89 18.27 -11.07
C ASN A 5 6.71 17.32 -9.88
N LEU A 6 6.47 16.04 -10.14
CA LEU A 6 6.37 14.98 -9.13
C LEU A 6 7.73 14.30 -8.83
N GLY A 7 8.83 14.79 -9.41
CA GLY A 7 10.18 14.30 -9.15
C GLY A 7 10.62 13.14 -10.04
N VAL A 8 9.89 12.84 -11.12
CA VAL A 8 10.30 11.80 -12.09
C VAL A 8 11.41 12.35 -12.98
N ASP A 9 12.52 11.62 -13.10
CA ASP A 9 13.54 11.91 -14.12
C ASP A 9 13.03 11.49 -15.50
N VAL A 10 12.58 12.48 -16.26
CA VAL A 10 11.96 12.26 -17.59
C VAL A 10 12.99 11.83 -18.63
N GLY A 11 14.28 12.13 -18.42
CA GLY A 11 15.39 11.74 -19.32
C GLY A 11 15.68 10.24 -19.25
N GLU A 12 15.51 9.64 -18.09
CA GLU A 12 15.73 8.21 -17.85
C GLU A 12 14.44 7.36 -18.00
N LEU A 13 13.32 7.99 -18.37
CA LEU A 13 12.03 7.32 -18.47
C LEU A 13 11.94 6.42 -19.70
N LEU A 14 11.87 5.12 -19.50
CA LEU A 14 11.54 4.15 -20.54
C LEU A 14 10.03 4.08 -20.75
N VAL A 15 9.57 4.21 -21.98
CA VAL A 15 8.14 4.19 -22.32
C VAL A 15 7.85 2.99 -23.22
N ALA A 16 6.84 2.20 -22.83
CA ALA A 16 6.26 1.15 -23.63
C ALA A 16 4.75 1.35 -23.75
N GLN A 17 4.19 1.09 -24.92
CA GLN A 17 2.76 1.26 -25.20
C GLN A 17 2.15 -0.09 -25.60
N PRO A 18 1.71 -0.90 -24.62
CA PRO A 18 1.02 -2.16 -24.92
C PRO A 18 -0.37 -1.91 -25.51
N ASP A 19 -0.71 -2.63 -26.59
CA ASP A 19 -2.02 -2.55 -27.24
C ASP A 19 -3.08 -3.37 -26.52
N THR A 20 -2.68 -4.38 -25.76
CA THR A 20 -3.58 -5.32 -25.07
C THR A 20 -3.19 -5.53 -23.63
N GLY A 21 -4.15 -5.99 -22.82
CA GLY A 21 -3.91 -6.34 -21.42
C GLY A 21 -2.90 -7.48 -21.26
N GLU A 22 -2.88 -8.44 -22.20
CA GLU A 22 -1.89 -9.51 -22.24
C GLU A 22 -0.47 -8.96 -22.36
N GLN A 23 -0.23 -8.07 -23.32
CA GLN A 23 1.08 -7.44 -23.52
C GLN A 23 1.53 -6.62 -22.30
N GLY A 24 0.63 -5.83 -21.72
CA GLY A 24 0.93 -5.07 -20.48
C GLY A 24 1.35 -5.97 -19.32
N LEU A 25 0.68 -7.10 -19.13
CA LEU A 25 1.00 -8.07 -18.09
C LEU A 25 2.26 -8.88 -18.39
N GLU A 26 2.58 -9.15 -19.67
CA GLU A 26 3.85 -9.76 -20.09
C GLU A 26 5.03 -8.83 -19.83
N ILE A 27 4.91 -7.53 -20.13
CA ILE A 27 5.91 -6.52 -19.78
C ILE A 27 6.13 -6.49 -18.26
N CYS A 28 5.05 -6.49 -17.48
CA CYS A 28 5.14 -6.57 -16.03
C CYS A 28 5.89 -7.82 -15.56
N GLU A 29 5.59 -9.00 -16.13
CA GLU A 29 6.28 -10.25 -15.80
C GLU A 29 7.77 -10.19 -16.15
N MET A 30 8.14 -9.64 -17.32
CA MET A 30 9.54 -9.47 -17.72
C MET A 30 10.30 -8.55 -16.77
N LEU A 31 9.72 -7.43 -16.36
CA LEU A 31 10.33 -6.50 -15.41
C LEU A 31 10.55 -7.18 -14.04
N VAL A 32 9.57 -7.92 -13.55
CA VAL A 32 9.70 -8.68 -12.29
C VAL A 32 10.80 -9.73 -12.37
N ARG A 33 10.91 -10.45 -13.49
CA ARG A 33 11.92 -11.51 -13.68
C ARG A 33 13.33 -10.97 -13.90
N SER A 34 13.45 -9.76 -14.45
CA SER A 34 14.75 -9.15 -14.72
C SER A 34 15.54 -8.82 -13.44
N GLY A 35 14.84 -8.55 -12.33
CA GLY A 35 15.46 -8.07 -11.10
C GLY A 35 16.10 -6.67 -11.21
N ALA A 36 15.84 -5.97 -12.31
CA ALA A 36 16.38 -4.62 -12.57
C ALA A 36 15.59 -3.50 -11.91
N VAL A 37 14.42 -3.81 -11.35
CA VAL A 37 13.52 -2.86 -10.70
C VAL A 37 13.08 -3.37 -9.33
N ASP A 38 12.84 -2.47 -8.39
CA ASP A 38 12.36 -2.80 -7.05
C ASP A 38 10.85 -2.75 -6.94
N VAL A 39 10.21 -1.89 -7.74
CA VAL A 39 8.77 -1.67 -7.74
C VAL A 39 8.23 -1.60 -9.16
N VAL A 40 7.12 -2.31 -9.40
CA VAL A 40 6.33 -2.19 -10.63
C VAL A 40 4.92 -1.75 -10.26
N VAL A 41 4.41 -0.71 -10.92
CA VAL A 41 3.05 -0.20 -10.73
C VAL A 41 2.25 -0.44 -12.01
N VAL A 42 1.09 -1.10 -11.87
CA VAL A 42 0.12 -1.30 -12.94
C VAL A 42 -1.06 -0.35 -12.71
N ASP A 43 -1.12 0.72 -13.48
CA ASP A 43 -2.19 1.72 -13.41
C ASP A 43 -2.95 1.78 -14.75
N SER A 44 -4.10 1.25 -14.85
CA SER A 44 -4.87 0.53 -13.84
C SER A 44 -5.33 -0.82 -14.38
N VAL A 45 -5.76 -1.71 -13.47
CA VAL A 45 -6.35 -3.01 -13.85
C VAL A 45 -7.50 -2.85 -14.83
N ALA A 46 -8.30 -1.77 -14.70
CA ALA A 46 -9.43 -1.50 -15.58
C ALA A 46 -9.03 -1.24 -17.05
N ALA A 47 -7.80 -0.83 -17.29
CA ALA A 47 -7.27 -0.55 -18.63
C ALA A 47 -6.65 -1.77 -19.31
N LEU A 48 -6.51 -2.90 -18.61
CA LEU A 48 -5.98 -4.15 -19.15
C LEU A 48 -7.04 -4.88 -19.99
N VAL A 49 -7.36 -4.34 -21.16
CA VAL A 49 -8.39 -4.91 -22.04
C VAL A 49 -7.87 -6.18 -22.70
N PRO A 50 -8.58 -7.32 -22.62
CA PRO A 50 -8.20 -8.57 -23.28
C PRO A 50 -8.15 -8.41 -24.80
N LYS A 51 -7.16 -9.04 -25.45
CA LYS A 51 -7.01 -9.02 -26.91
C LYS A 51 -8.28 -9.47 -27.63
N ALA A 52 -8.94 -10.51 -27.14
CA ALA A 52 -10.18 -11.03 -27.72
C ALA A 52 -11.33 -10.03 -27.66
N GLU A 53 -11.35 -9.15 -26.65
CA GLU A 53 -12.34 -8.07 -26.54
C GLU A 53 -12.06 -6.96 -27.57
N ILE A 54 -10.77 -6.61 -27.77
CA ILE A 54 -10.37 -5.59 -28.76
C ILE A 54 -10.66 -6.06 -30.19
N GLN A 55 -10.53 -7.35 -30.46
CA GLN A 55 -10.76 -7.95 -31.79
C GLN A 55 -12.23 -8.30 -32.09
N GLY A 56 -13.10 -8.25 -31.06
CA GLY A 56 -14.54 -8.48 -31.20
C GLY A 56 -15.27 -7.32 -31.87
N GLU A 57 -16.50 -7.57 -32.26
CA GLU A 57 -17.37 -6.52 -32.83
C GLU A 57 -18.04 -5.71 -31.72
N MET A 58 -18.46 -4.48 -32.06
CA MET A 58 -19.24 -3.62 -31.15
C MET A 58 -20.57 -4.31 -30.79
N GLY A 59 -20.76 -4.60 -29.50
CA GLY A 59 -21.96 -5.27 -29.00
C GLY A 59 -21.77 -6.73 -28.63
N ASP A 60 -20.61 -7.32 -28.93
CA ASP A 60 -20.27 -8.67 -28.49
C ASP A 60 -20.22 -8.78 -26.97
N SER A 61 -20.73 -9.88 -26.44
CA SER A 61 -20.69 -10.16 -25.01
C SER A 61 -19.38 -10.84 -24.61
N HIS A 62 -18.51 -10.09 -23.96
CA HIS A 62 -17.21 -10.60 -23.49
C HIS A 62 -17.19 -10.89 -21.98
N VAL A 63 -18.29 -11.45 -21.46
CA VAL A 63 -18.43 -11.73 -20.02
C VAL A 63 -17.31 -12.61 -19.50
N GLY A 64 -16.59 -12.09 -18.50
CA GLY A 64 -15.57 -12.85 -17.77
C GLY A 64 -14.19 -12.94 -18.43
N LEU A 65 -13.96 -12.43 -19.65
CA LEU A 65 -12.63 -12.46 -20.29
C LEU A 65 -11.58 -11.75 -19.45
N HIS A 66 -11.88 -10.56 -18.97
CA HIS A 66 -10.98 -9.78 -18.12
C HIS A 66 -10.66 -10.52 -16.79
N ALA A 67 -11.65 -11.17 -16.17
CA ALA A 67 -11.41 -11.95 -14.95
C ALA A 67 -10.54 -13.18 -15.22
N ARG A 68 -10.70 -13.81 -16.40
CA ARG A 68 -9.88 -14.95 -16.84
C ARG A 68 -8.43 -14.52 -17.09
N LEU A 69 -8.22 -13.41 -17.81
CA LEU A 69 -6.91 -12.82 -18.05
C LEU A 69 -6.19 -12.54 -16.73
N MET A 70 -6.83 -11.84 -15.81
CA MET A 70 -6.25 -11.52 -14.49
C MET A 70 -5.94 -12.79 -13.68
N SER A 71 -6.80 -13.79 -13.70
CA SER A 71 -6.57 -15.04 -12.98
C SER A 71 -5.36 -15.81 -13.54
N GLN A 72 -5.18 -15.81 -14.85
CA GLN A 72 -4.05 -16.46 -15.50
C GLN A 72 -2.74 -15.71 -15.25
N ALA A 73 -2.74 -14.39 -15.43
CA ALA A 73 -1.57 -13.55 -15.21
C ALA A 73 -1.08 -13.58 -13.77
N LEU A 74 -1.99 -13.47 -12.80
CA LEU A 74 -1.63 -13.47 -11.38
C LEU A 74 -1.03 -14.80 -10.92
N ARG A 75 -1.42 -15.94 -11.52
CA ARG A 75 -0.75 -17.24 -11.25
C ARG A 75 0.70 -17.22 -11.69
N LYS A 76 1.00 -16.67 -12.87
CA LYS A 76 2.37 -16.55 -13.38
C LYS A 76 3.18 -15.54 -12.56
N LEU A 77 2.62 -14.33 -12.34
CA LEU A 77 3.26 -13.26 -11.59
C LEU A 77 3.57 -13.65 -10.15
N ALA A 78 2.67 -14.35 -9.46
CA ALA A 78 2.92 -14.80 -8.08
C ALA A 78 4.17 -15.69 -8.00
N GLY A 79 4.36 -16.59 -8.96
CA GLY A 79 5.56 -17.44 -9.03
C GLY A 79 6.83 -16.65 -9.32
N ALA A 80 6.76 -15.60 -10.15
CA ALA A 80 7.88 -14.73 -10.45
C ALA A 80 8.22 -13.81 -9.25
N ILE A 81 7.22 -13.18 -8.66
CA ILE A 81 7.35 -12.28 -7.50
C ILE A 81 7.96 -13.01 -6.30
N ASN A 82 7.52 -14.24 -6.00
CA ASN A 82 8.05 -15.02 -4.88
C ASN A 82 9.55 -15.34 -5.02
N LYS A 83 10.09 -15.33 -6.24
CA LYS A 83 11.51 -15.56 -6.54
C LYS A 83 12.33 -14.27 -6.67
N SER A 84 11.66 -13.15 -6.75
CA SER A 84 12.25 -11.81 -6.89
C SER A 84 12.07 -11.02 -5.59
N LYS A 85 12.78 -9.89 -5.48
CA LYS A 85 12.57 -8.91 -4.40
C LYS A 85 11.69 -7.73 -4.85
N VAL A 86 11.00 -7.88 -5.99
CA VAL A 86 10.19 -6.82 -6.61
C VAL A 86 8.82 -6.74 -5.94
N SER A 87 8.39 -5.54 -5.62
CA SER A 87 7.02 -5.25 -5.19
C SER A 87 6.15 -4.87 -6.38
N VAL A 88 5.00 -5.53 -6.57
CA VAL A 88 4.06 -5.18 -7.64
C VAL A 88 2.80 -4.57 -7.06
N ILE A 89 2.48 -3.35 -7.50
CA ILE A 89 1.32 -2.58 -7.06
C ILE A 89 0.29 -2.54 -8.19
N PHE A 90 -0.90 -3.06 -7.95
CA PHE A 90 -2.03 -2.95 -8.87
C PHE A 90 -2.99 -1.87 -8.40
N ILE A 91 -3.16 -0.82 -9.20
CA ILE A 91 -4.20 0.19 -8.98
C ILE A 91 -5.49 -0.32 -9.63
N ASN A 92 -6.59 -0.33 -8.87
CA ASN A 92 -7.88 -0.78 -9.36
C ASN A 92 -8.97 0.26 -9.09
N GLN A 93 -10.01 0.23 -9.89
CA GLN A 93 -11.17 1.09 -9.76
C GLN A 93 -12.31 0.35 -9.09
N LEU A 94 -13.10 1.09 -8.32
CA LEU A 94 -14.35 0.61 -7.76
C LEU A 94 -15.50 0.91 -8.74
N ARG A 95 -16.41 -0.04 -8.85
CA ARG A 95 -17.65 0.06 -9.60
C ARG A 95 -18.78 -0.33 -8.67
N GLU A 96 -19.94 0.24 -8.85
CA GLU A 96 -21.13 -0.16 -8.14
C GLU A 96 -21.89 -1.21 -8.94
N LYS A 97 -22.27 -2.29 -8.29
CA LYS A 97 -23.12 -3.31 -8.87
C LYS A 97 -24.57 -2.92 -8.62
N VAL A 98 -25.30 -2.65 -9.70
CA VAL A 98 -26.72 -2.32 -9.65
C VAL A 98 -27.54 -3.52 -9.13
N GLY A 99 -28.55 -3.26 -8.30
CA GLY A 99 -29.50 -4.26 -7.82
C GLY A 99 -29.08 -4.99 -6.52
N ILE A 100 -28.02 -4.57 -5.84
CA ILE A 100 -27.69 -5.08 -4.50
C ILE A 100 -28.42 -4.24 -3.45
N MET A 101 -29.46 -4.83 -2.83
CA MET A 101 -30.22 -4.16 -1.77
C MET A 101 -29.56 -4.30 -0.38
N PHE A 102 -28.74 -5.32 -0.16
CA PHE A 102 -28.07 -5.60 1.11
C PHE A 102 -26.57 -5.90 0.91
N GLY A 103 -25.73 -5.38 1.79
CA GLY A 103 -24.28 -5.54 1.74
C GLY A 103 -23.57 -4.42 0.97
N ASN A 104 -22.28 -4.61 0.69
CA ASN A 104 -21.49 -3.61 -0.02
C ASN A 104 -21.63 -3.80 -1.55
N PRO A 105 -22.21 -2.84 -2.29
CA PRO A 105 -22.39 -2.92 -3.74
C PRO A 105 -21.07 -2.73 -4.51
N GLU A 106 -20.00 -2.25 -3.85
CA GLU A 106 -18.74 -1.95 -4.51
C GLU A 106 -17.99 -3.19 -4.95
N VAL A 107 -17.65 -3.24 -6.21
CA VAL A 107 -16.88 -4.30 -6.84
C VAL A 107 -15.66 -3.72 -7.57
N THR A 108 -14.60 -4.51 -7.68
CA THR A 108 -13.41 -4.16 -8.44
C THR A 108 -13.46 -4.79 -9.83
N THR A 109 -12.86 -4.16 -10.83
CA THR A 109 -12.67 -4.75 -12.17
C THR A 109 -11.68 -5.92 -12.13
N GLY A 110 -11.69 -6.77 -13.16
CA GLY A 110 -10.75 -7.90 -13.25
C GLY A 110 -11.10 -9.11 -12.38
N GLY A 111 -12.33 -9.19 -11.85
CA GLY A 111 -12.83 -10.32 -11.08
C GLY A 111 -12.27 -10.40 -9.64
N ARG A 112 -12.24 -11.61 -9.08
CA ARG A 112 -11.88 -11.84 -7.67
C ARG A 112 -10.42 -12.23 -7.45
N ALA A 113 -9.68 -12.62 -8.48
CA ALA A 113 -8.35 -13.21 -8.34
C ALA A 113 -7.38 -12.31 -7.57
N LEU A 114 -7.31 -11.02 -7.92
CA LEU A 114 -6.42 -10.06 -7.28
C LEU A 114 -6.67 -9.94 -5.76
N LYS A 115 -7.92 -10.05 -5.31
CA LYS A 115 -8.27 -10.01 -3.88
C LYS A 115 -7.64 -11.17 -3.10
N PHE A 116 -7.47 -12.33 -3.72
CA PHE A 116 -6.85 -13.50 -3.09
C PHE A 116 -5.33 -13.43 -3.15
N TYR A 117 -4.76 -13.09 -4.31
CA TYR A 117 -3.30 -13.05 -4.52
C TYR A 117 -2.63 -11.92 -3.74
N ALA A 118 -3.25 -10.74 -3.64
CA ALA A 118 -2.67 -9.58 -2.96
C ALA A 118 -2.26 -9.88 -1.50
N THR A 119 -1.02 -9.55 -1.17
CA THR A 119 -0.49 -9.60 0.20
C THR A 119 -1.10 -8.50 1.05
N MET A 120 -1.20 -7.29 0.49
CA MET A 120 -1.82 -6.13 1.12
C MET A 120 -2.89 -5.55 0.19
N ARG A 121 -3.98 -5.05 0.77
CA ARG A 121 -5.01 -4.30 0.06
C ARG A 121 -5.28 -3.01 0.80
N MET A 122 -5.22 -1.92 0.07
CA MET A 122 -5.50 -0.57 0.55
C MET A 122 -6.76 -0.04 -0.12
N ASP A 123 -7.66 0.51 0.68
CA ASP A 123 -8.82 1.27 0.21
C ASP A 123 -8.48 2.75 0.34
N VAL A 124 -8.45 3.46 -0.78
CA VAL A 124 -8.09 4.88 -0.87
C VAL A 124 -9.34 5.69 -1.16
N ARG A 125 -9.66 6.61 -0.25
CA ARG A 125 -10.88 7.46 -0.35
C ARG A 125 -10.55 8.93 -0.17
N ARG A 126 -11.11 9.75 -1.03
CA ARG A 126 -11.19 11.19 -0.78
C ARG A 126 -12.21 11.44 0.33
N ILE A 127 -11.83 12.22 1.35
CA ILE A 127 -12.70 12.64 2.46
C ILE A 127 -13.33 13.98 2.11
N GLU A 128 -12.47 14.97 1.82
CA GLU A 128 -12.88 16.34 1.55
C GLU A 128 -11.93 17.02 0.55
N SER A 129 -12.37 18.16 0.02
CA SER A 129 -11.54 19.00 -0.84
C SER A 129 -10.87 20.08 -0.02
N ILE A 130 -9.56 20.29 -0.24
CA ILE A 130 -8.78 21.37 0.37
C ILE A 130 -8.91 22.61 -0.51
N LYS A 131 -9.32 23.71 0.08
CA LYS A 131 -9.53 24.99 -0.61
C LYS A 131 -8.51 26.03 -0.15
N SER A 132 -8.09 26.88 -1.09
CA SER A 132 -7.37 28.13 -0.82
C SER A 132 -8.17 29.27 -1.45
N GLY A 133 -8.90 30.03 -0.61
CA GLY A 133 -9.95 30.92 -1.08
C GLY A 133 -11.05 30.11 -1.76
N ASP A 134 -11.41 30.48 -2.99
CA ASP A 134 -12.44 29.82 -3.80
C ASP A 134 -11.90 28.64 -4.65
N GLN A 135 -10.57 28.45 -4.68
CA GLN A 135 -9.96 27.41 -5.50
C GLN A 135 -9.74 26.11 -4.72
N ILE A 136 -10.04 24.98 -5.36
CA ILE A 136 -9.69 23.65 -4.83
C ILE A 136 -8.24 23.38 -5.20
N VAL A 137 -7.38 23.23 -4.20
CA VAL A 137 -5.92 23.05 -4.36
C VAL A 137 -5.44 21.64 -4.00
N GLY A 138 -6.34 20.82 -3.46
CA GLY A 138 -5.98 19.45 -3.08
C GLY A 138 -7.16 18.68 -2.48
N ASN A 139 -6.87 17.49 -1.99
CA ASN A 139 -7.85 16.62 -1.33
C ASN A 139 -7.26 16.05 -0.03
N ARG A 140 -8.06 16.01 1.02
CA ARG A 140 -7.82 15.15 2.18
C ARG A 140 -8.19 13.72 1.80
N THR A 141 -7.25 12.81 1.97
CA THR A 141 -7.38 11.42 1.54
C THR A 141 -7.19 10.49 2.73
N ARG A 142 -8.04 9.45 2.80
CA ARG A 142 -7.90 8.36 3.77
C ARG A 142 -7.48 7.10 3.05
N VAL A 143 -6.48 6.42 3.59
CA VAL A 143 -6.06 5.07 3.20
C VAL A 143 -6.35 4.12 4.35
N LYS A 144 -7.14 3.07 4.08
CA LYS A 144 -7.44 2.00 5.04
C LYS A 144 -6.86 0.68 4.54
N ILE A 145 -6.10 0.02 5.38
CA ILE A 145 -5.59 -1.33 5.12
C ILE A 145 -6.71 -2.35 5.36
N VAL A 146 -7.32 -2.86 4.28
CA VAL A 146 -8.45 -3.81 4.37
C VAL A 146 -8.02 -5.27 4.35
N LYS A 147 -6.76 -5.55 3.97
CA LYS A 147 -6.12 -6.87 4.05
C LYS A 147 -4.63 -6.67 4.23
N ASN A 148 -4.03 -7.45 5.12
CA ASN A 148 -2.59 -7.50 5.30
C ASN A 148 -2.17 -8.91 5.76
N LYS A 149 -1.17 -9.51 5.11
CA LYS A 149 -0.62 -10.82 5.46
C LYS A 149 0.69 -10.72 6.25
N VAL A 150 1.29 -9.51 6.33
CA VAL A 150 2.61 -9.29 6.96
C VAL A 150 2.54 -8.47 8.24
N ALA A 151 1.38 -7.89 8.56
CA ALA A 151 1.14 -7.14 9.80
C ALA A 151 -0.37 -7.11 10.09
N PRO A 152 -0.80 -6.71 11.32
CA PRO A 152 -2.22 -6.54 11.65
C PRO A 152 -2.92 -5.58 10.68
N PRO A 153 -4.05 -5.98 10.07
CA PRO A 153 -4.82 -5.14 9.16
C PRO A 153 -5.65 -4.08 9.90
N PHE A 154 -6.46 -3.33 9.15
CA PHE A 154 -7.45 -2.34 9.59
C PHE A 154 -6.88 -1.03 10.14
N LYS A 155 -5.57 -0.82 10.08
CA LYS A 155 -4.99 0.50 10.31
C LYS A 155 -5.40 1.46 9.20
N GLN A 156 -5.46 2.74 9.54
CA GLN A 156 -5.76 3.82 8.58
C GLN A 156 -4.81 4.99 8.77
N ALA A 157 -4.59 5.73 7.69
CA ALA A 157 -3.87 6.99 7.67
C ALA A 157 -4.66 8.03 6.88
N GLU A 158 -4.55 9.28 7.27
CA GLU A 158 -5.17 10.41 6.56
C GLU A 158 -4.12 11.46 6.29
N PHE A 159 -4.05 11.94 5.06
CA PHE A 159 -3.09 12.95 4.63
C PHE A 159 -3.66 13.80 3.50
N ASP A 160 -3.01 14.94 3.25
CA ASP A 160 -3.36 15.85 2.18
C ASP A 160 -2.61 15.51 0.90
N ILE A 161 -3.34 15.41 -0.23
CA ILE A 161 -2.75 15.36 -1.58
C ILE A 161 -2.97 16.72 -2.23
N MET A 162 -1.88 17.44 -2.49
CA MET A 162 -1.89 18.76 -3.12
C MET A 162 -1.71 18.60 -4.64
N TYR A 163 -2.53 19.29 -5.43
CA TYR A 163 -2.44 19.20 -6.88
C TYR A 163 -1.09 19.73 -7.40
N GLY A 164 -0.45 18.94 -8.26
CA GLY A 164 0.85 19.25 -8.84
C GLY A 164 2.06 19.10 -7.90
N ARG A 165 1.83 18.75 -6.62
CA ARG A 165 2.89 18.55 -5.61
C ARG A 165 2.90 17.16 -4.97
N GLY A 166 1.74 16.45 -4.99
CA GLY A 166 1.59 15.17 -4.33
C GLY A 166 1.25 15.31 -2.84
N ILE A 167 1.71 14.36 -2.02
CA ILE A 167 1.42 14.32 -0.57
C ILE A 167 2.10 15.50 0.13
N SER A 168 1.34 16.22 0.97
CA SER A 168 1.88 17.32 1.77
C SER A 168 2.69 16.79 2.94
N ARG A 169 4.02 16.81 2.81
CA ARG A 169 4.97 16.40 3.85
C ARG A 169 4.77 17.20 5.14
N GLU A 170 4.64 18.52 5.03
CA GLU A 170 4.44 19.42 6.16
C GLU A 170 3.13 19.12 6.90
N GLY A 171 2.07 18.84 6.13
CA GLY A 171 0.75 18.51 6.70
C GLY A 171 0.75 17.19 7.43
N ASP A 172 1.34 16.15 6.84
CA ASP A 172 1.44 14.82 7.43
C ASP A 172 2.32 14.83 8.68
N THR A 173 3.51 15.45 8.60
CA THR A 173 4.42 15.63 9.74
C THR A 173 3.72 16.35 10.90
N LEU A 174 3.00 17.44 10.61
CA LEU A 174 2.28 18.21 11.64
C LEU A 174 1.20 17.36 12.31
N ASP A 175 0.36 16.68 11.52
CA ASP A 175 -0.75 15.87 12.04
C ASP A 175 -0.21 14.73 12.92
N CYS A 176 0.82 14.01 12.48
CA CYS A 176 1.48 12.96 13.23
C CYS A 176 2.17 13.50 14.51
N ALA A 177 2.80 14.67 14.44
CA ALA A 177 3.48 15.29 15.58
C ALA A 177 2.50 15.73 16.68
N VAL A 178 1.33 16.24 16.29
CA VAL A 178 0.25 16.59 17.23
C VAL A 178 -0.32 15.33 17.89
N GLU A 179 -0.59 14.26 17.12
CA GLU A 179 -1.09 12.99 17.65
C GLU A 179 -0.14 12.41 18.70
N ARG A 180 1.16 12.52 18.46
CA ARG A 180 2.21 12.02 19.37
C ARG A 180 2.66 13.01 20.44
N LYS A 181 2.04 14.19 20.53
CA LYS A 181 2.38 15.25 21.49
C LYS A 181 3.82 15.74 21.38
N ILE A 182 4.42 15.68 20.19
CA ILE A 182 5.71 16.30 19.86
C ILE A 182 5.49 17.79 19.58
N VAL A 183 4.38 18.11 18.92
CA VAL A 183 3.89 19.47 18.72
C VAL A 183 2.66 19.65 19.61
N ASP A 184 2.67 20.66 20.45
CA ASP A 184 1.54 21.02 21.31
C ASP A 184 0.50 21.80 20.51
N LYS A 185 -0.78 21.44 20.68
CA LYS A 185 -1.92 22.13 20.11
C LYS A 185 -2.85 22.61 21.21
N ALA A 186 -2.97 23.93 21.36
CA ALA A 186 -3.89 24.59 22.28
C ALA A 186 -4.89 25.46 21.50
N GLY A 187 -6.11 24.94 21.32
CA GLY A 187 -7.11 25.56 20.44
C GLY A 187 -6.61 25.65 19.01
N ALA A 188 -6.47 26.87 18.48
CA ALA A 188 -5.94 27.12 17.13
C ALA A 188 -4.40 27.30 17.10
N TRP A 189 -3.75 27.36 18.26
CA TRP A 189 -2.31 27.60 18.34
C TRP A 189 -1.50 26.32 18.39
N TYR A 190 -0.36 26.34 17.71
CA TYR A 190 0.61 25.25 17.69
C TYR A 190 1.93 25.73 18.24
N SER A 191 2.59 24.89 19.04
CA SER A 191 3.89 25.20 19.66
C SER A 191 4.81 23.98 19.55
N PHE A 192 6.10 24.24 19.32
CA PHE A 192 7.14 23.22 19.27
C PHE A 192 8.32 23.68 20.13
N GLU A 193 8.80 22.81 21.04
CA GLU A 193 9.88 23.11 22.00
C GLU A 193 9.67 24.44 22.73
N GLY A 194 8.41 24.73 23.14
CA GLY A 194 8.02 25.94 23.85
C GLY A 194 7.80 27.20 22.97
N ASN A 195 8.17 27.13 21.69
CA ASN A 195 8.01 28.23 20.75
C ASN A 195 6.71 28.13 19.95
N ARG A 196 5.98 29.24 19.79
CA ARG A 196 4.80 29.27 18.92
C ARG A 196 5.24 29.20 17.45
N ILE A 197 4.72 28.22 16.71
CA ILE A 197 5.01 27.99 15.28
C ILE A 197 3.89 28.45 14.36
N GLY A 198 2.71 28.81 14.90
CA GLY A 198 1.63 29.41 14.12
C GLY A 198 0.25 29.24 14.73
N GLN A 199 -0.71 29.96 14.13
CA GLN A 199 -2.13 29.85 14.43
C GLN A 199 -2.87 29.29 13.21
N GLY A 200 -3.58 28.17 13.40
CA GLY A 200 -4.26 27.44 12.32
C GLY A 200 -3.32 26.54 11.52
N ARG A 201 -3.86 25.41 11.09
CA ARG A 201 -3.10 24.32 10.42
C ARG A 201 -2.37 24.81 9.15
N GLU A 202 -3.03 25.61 8.31
CA GLU A 202 -2.44 26.07 7.04
C GLU A 202 -1.28 27.07 7.24
N ASN A 203 -1.35 27.92 8.26
CA ASN A 203 -0.24 28.83 8.60
C ASN A 203 0.96 28.05 9.13
N VAL A 204 0.73 27.00 9.94
CA VAL A 204 1.82 26.13 10.44
C VAL A 204 2.46 25.34 9.29
N LYS A 205 1.67 24.80 8.35
CA LYS A 205 2.22 24.14 7.15
C LYS A 205 3.14 25.08 6.37
N ARG A 206 2.71 26.33 6.16
CA ARG A 206 3.53 27.33 5.50
C ARG A 206 4.80 27.63 6.31
N TYR A 207 4.70 27.83 7.61
CA TYR A 207 5.86 28.02 8.49
C TYR A 207 6.86 26.85 8.37
N LEU A 208 6.39 25.61 8.41
CA LEU A 208 7.24 24.43 8.26
C LEU A 208 7.89 24.32 6.88
N SER A 209 7.19 24.75 5.83
CA SER A 209 7.74 24.83 4.48
C SER A 209 8.86 25.89 4.35
N GLU A 210 8.74 27.01 5.08
CA GLU A 210 9.71 28.10 5.12
C GLU A 210 10.88 27.81 6.07
N ASN A 211 10.72 26.87 7.02
CA ASN A 211 11.72 26.50 8.04
C ASN A 211 12.01 24.98 8.00
N PRO A 212 12.77 24.51 7.00
CA PRO A 212 13.05 23.08 6.82
C PRO A 212 13.80 22.44 8.01
N GLU A 213 14.60 23.20 8.75
CA GLU A 213 15.32 22.73 9.94
C GLU A 213 14.34 22.32 11.04
N VAL A 214 13.26 23.09 11.26
CA VAL A 214 12.22 22.79 12.24
C VAL A 214 11.44 21.54 11.79
N LEU A 215 11.06 21.46 10.49
CA LEU A 215 10.39 20.32 9.92
C LEU A 215 11.20 19.04 10.12
N ASN A 216 12.48 19.06 9.74
CA ASN A 216 13.38 17.90 9.87
C ASN A 216 13.59 17.49 11.34
N ARG A 217 13.63 18.47 12.26
CA ARG A 217 13.74 18.19 13.71
C ARG A 217 12.49 17.47 14.23
N ILE A 218 11.30 17.92 13.84
CA ILE A 218 10.03 17.26 14.20
C ILE A 218 9.99 15.84 13.62
N GLU A 219 10.37 15.64 12.37
CA GLU A 219 10.42 14.32 11.74
C GLU A 219 11.40 13.38 12.44
N SER A 220 12.57 13.87 12.86
CA SER A 220 13.53 13.06 13.61
C SER A 220 12.92 12.55 14.91
N LEU A 221 12.24 13.41 15.66
CA LEU A 221 11.55 13.03 16.90
C LEU A 221 10.39 12.07 16.64
N LEU A 222 9.64 12.25 15.54
CA LEU A 222 8.62 11.31 15.11
C LEU A 222 9.20 9.93 14.85
N MET A 223 10.29 9.86 14.08
CA MET A 223 10.95 8.59 13.74
C MET A 223 11.49 7.89 14.98
N GLU A 224 12.04 8.62 15.94
CA GLU A 224 12.46 8.08 17.23
C GLU A 224 11.27 7.50 18.01
N SER A 225 10.13 8.19 18.01
CA SER A 225 8.92 7.75 18.70
C SER A 225 8.26 6.51 18.08
N ILE A 226 8.53 6.24 16.80
CA ILE A 226 7.97 5.11 16.04
C ILE A 226 8.89 3.89 16.11
N ARG A 227 10.18 4.08 16.26
CA ARG A 227 11.12 2.95 16.41
C ARG A 227 10.72 2.13 17.62
N PRO A 228 10.47 0.82 17.48
CA PRO A 228 10.32 -0.03 18.65
C PRO A 228 11.56 0.15 19.49
N ALA A 229 11.40 0.35 20.80
CA ALA A 229 12.51 0.33 21.73
C ALA A 229 13.37 -0.88 21.37
N LYS A 230 14.68 -0.68 21.16
CA LYS A 230 15.61 -1.81 21.05
C LYS A 230 15.26 -2.67 22.26
N LYS A 231 14.83 -3.91 22.02
CA LYS A 231 14.85 -4.91 23.07
C LYS A 231 16.32 -4.94 23.50
N GLU A 232 16.62 -4.36 24.64
CA GLU A 232 17.85 -4.67 25.35
C GLU A 232 17.89 -6.19 25.37
N ASP A 233 19.03 -6.76 24.95
CA ASP A 233 19.25 -8.19 24.98
C ASP A 233 18.89 -8.66 26.37
N VAL A 234 17.67 -9.16 26.54
CA VAL A 234 17.33 -9.97 27.70
C VAL A 234 18.18 -11.20 27.46
N GLN A 235 19.35 -11.23 28.11
CA GLN A 235 20.05 -12.46 28.33
C GLN A 235 19.03 -13.37 29.03
N VAL A 236 18.40 -14.22 28.24
CA VAL A 236 17.68 -15.38 28.77
C VAL A 236 18.79 -16.25 29.30
N GLU A 237 19.02 -16.15 30.62
CA GLU A 237 19.77 -17.18 31.33
C GLU A 237 19.04 -18.49 31.00
N ALA A 238 19.75 -19.34 30.29
CA ALA A 238 19.27 -20.67 29.95
C ALA A 238 19.41 -21.53 31.21
N ASP A 239 18.52 -21.28 32.16
CA ASP A 239 18.32 -22.19 33.29
C ASP A 239 17.31 -23.26 32.90
N GLY A 240 17.84 -24.44 32.64
CA GLY A 240 17.21 -25.69 33.03
C GLY A 240 16.00 -26.18 32.19
N PHE A 241 16.11 -26.20 30.84
CA PHE A 241 15.32 -27.21 30.10
C PHE A 241 16.28 -28.38 29.77
N ALA A 242 16.12 -29.46 30.52
CA ALA A 242 16.70 -30.73 30.21
C ALA A 242 16.28 -31.12 28.79
N SER A 243 17.23 -31.53 27.98
CA SER A 243 17.04 -32.03 26.62
C SER A 243 16.17 -33.28 26.67
N GLU A 244 14.84 -33.09 26.50
CA GLU A 244 14.00 -34.21 26.10
C GLU A 244 14.25 -34.49 24.63
N ASN A 245 14.65 -35.71 24.36
CA ASN A 245 15.04 -36.18 23.05
C ASN A 245 13.79 -36.17 22.14
N PRO A 246 13.86 -35.61 20.89
CA PRO A 246 12.71 -35.63 19.98
C PRO A 246 12.17 -37.02 19.64
N GLU A 247 12.93 -38.07 19.92
CA GLU A 247 12.55 -39.48 19.70
C GLU A 247 11.53 -39.98 20.73
N ASP A 248 11.33 -39.31 21.87
CA ASP A 248 10.38 -39.72 22.92
C ASP A 248 8.92 -39.34 22.58
N PHE A 249 8.69 -38.62 21.50
CA PHE A 249 7.36 -38.21 21.02
C PHE A 249 6.87 -38.96 19.79
N LEU A 250 7.58 -39.98 19.32
CA LEU A 250 7.07 -40.83 18.24
C LEU A 250 6.17 -41.90 18.81
N PRO A 251 4.94 -42.07 18.30
CA PRO A 251 4.08 -43.14 18.70
C PRO A 251 4.74 -44.50 18.38
N GLN A 252 4.79 -45.38 19.35
CA GLN A 252 5.29 -46.75 19.14
C GLN A 252 4.30 -47.53 18.28
N ILE A 253 4.79 -48.08 17.20
CA ILE A 253 4.00 -48.90 16.28
C ILE A 253 4.38 -50.38 16.49
N ASP A 254 3.40 -51.20 16.69
CA ASP A 254 3.58 -52.67 16.77
C ASP A 254 4.12 -53.19 15.44
N PRO A 255 5.28 -53.85 15.41
CA PRO A 255 5.90 -54.32 14.17
C PRO A 255 5.17 -55.49 13.51
N GLU A 256 4.28 -56.17 14.21
CA GLU A 256 3.52 -57.29 13.64
C GLU A 256 2.12 -56.91 13.17
N THR A 257 1.47 -55.93 13.81
CA THR A 257 0.11 -55.52 13.49
C THR A 257 0.02 -54.18 12.77
N GLY A 258 1.04 -53.31 12.88
CA GLY A 258 1.05 -51.96 12.31
C GLY A 258 0.17 -50.96 13.05
N GLU A 259 -0.33 -51.30 14.22
CA GLU A 259 -1.18 -50.43 15.04
C GLU A 259 -0.36 -49.60 16.04
N ILE A 260 -0.89 -48.41 16.40
CA ILE A 260 -0.28 -47.54 17.41
C ILE A 260 -0.51 -48.14 18.79
N ILE A 261 0.56 -48.36 19.54
CA ILE A 261 0.50 -48.81 20.93
C ILE A 261 0.33 -47.58 21.82
N GLU A 262 -0.78 -47.50 22.59
CA GLU A 262 -0.99 -46.43 23.60
C GLU A 262 -0.05 -46.56 24.81
#